data_9eb801cd98e1fb51a55bc038b9766eaa
#
_entry.id   9eb801cd98e1fb51a55bc038b9766eaa
#
_cell.length_a   1.000
_cell.length_b   1.000
_cell.length_c   1.000
_cell.angle_alpha   90.00
_cell.angle_beta   90.00
_cell.angle_gamma   90.00
#
_symmetry.space_group_name_H-M   'P 1'
#
loop_
_entity.id
_entity.type
_entity.pdbx_description
1 polymer ?
#
loop_
_entity_poly.entity_id
_entity_poly.type
_entity_poly.pdbx_seq_one_letter_code
_entity_poly.pdbx_strand_id
1 'polypeptide(L)'
;MTSVKKYQLIPILSDERGLFFEVLNKVNITHVIVTTFTKNAVRGNQFRKTMDQYFFLTSGKLKLITKKPDNPDDCNEIEMIQGTMVFIPKGYAFVTKAIEDSILLELSPQHFDPENPDIQKYEINI
;
A
#
# COMPACT_ATOMS: atom_id res chain seq x y z
N MET A 1 12.97 8.30 -3.09
CA MET A 1 11.66 8.98 -3.22
C MET A 1 11.18 9.41 -1.84
N THR A 2 10.59 10.59 -1.74
CA THR A 2 10.18 11.18 -0.46
C THR A 2 8.70 11.51 -0.40
N SER A 3 7.96 11.29 -1.47
CA SER A 3 6.51 11.54 -1.52
C SER A 3 5.74 10.29 -1.96
N VAL A 4 4.46 10.27 -1.60
CA VAL A 4 3.54 9.21 -2.03
C VAL A 4 3.41 9.26 -3.56
N LYS A 5 3.48 8.11 -4.21
CA LYS A 5 3.35 7.95 -5.66
C LYS A 5 2.30 6.92 -5.98
N LYS A 6 1.39 7.25 -6.89
CA LYS A 6 0.40 6.31 -7.41
C LYS A 6 0.77 5.92 -8.83
N TYR A 7 0.69 4.62 -9.10
CA TYR A 7 0.88 4.05 -10.43
C TYR A 7 -0.31 3.17 -10.77
N GLN A 8 -0.82 3.29 -11.99
CA GLN A 8 -1.76 2.30 -12.52
C GLN A 8 -0.98 1.42 -13.48
N LEU A 9 -0.67 0.19 -13.05
CA LEU A 9 0.11 -0.73 -13.86
C LEU A 9 -0.77 -1.29 -14.99
N ILE A 10 -0.15 -1.44 -16.16
CA ILE A 10 -0.76 -2.07 -17.31
C ILE A 10 -0.23 -3.50 -17.37
N PRO A 11 -1.10 -4.52 -17.50
CA PRO A 11 -0.62 -5.88 -17.64
C PRO A 11 0.36 -6.02 -18.82
N ILE A 12 1.45 -6.73 -18.61
CA ILE A 12 2.38 -7.08 -19.69
C ILE A 12 1.67 -7.98 -20.71
N LEU A 13 0.82 -8.88 -20.19
CA LEU A 13 0.05 -9.82 -21.00
C LEU A 13 -1.37 -9.88 -20.47
N SER A 14 -2.35 -9.84 -21.38
CA SER A 14 -3.75 -10.05 -21.07
C SER A 14 -4.34 -10.94 -22.17
N ASP A 15 -4.82 -12.13 -21.78
CA ASP A 15 -5.43 -13.08 -22.70
C ASP A 15 -6.53 -13.87 -21.97
N GLU A 16 -7.06 -14.90 -22.62
CA GLU A 16 -8.14 -15.72 -22.07
C GLU A 16 -7.77 -16.44 -20.76
N ARG A 17 -6.47 -16.57 -20.46
CA ARG A 17 -5.99 -17.18 -19.22
C ARG A 17 -5.96 -16.20 -18.05
N GLY A 18 -5.99 -14.87 -18.32
CA GLY A 18 -5.95 -13.84 -17.30
C GLY A 18 -4.91 -12.76 -17.58
N LEU A 19 -4.46 -12.12 -16.50
CA LEU A 19 -3.55 -10.98 -16.54
C LEU A 19 -2.18 -11.35 -15.98
N PHE A 20 -1.14 -10.78 -16.57
CA PHE A 20 0.23 -10.95 -16.14
C PHE A 20 0.81 -9.57 -15.83
N PHE A 21 1.05 -9.27 -14.55
CA PHE A 21 1.63 -8.00 -14.13
C PHE A 21 3.08 -8.16 -13.71
N GLU A 22 3.92 -7.22 -14.13
CA GLU A 22 5.21 -7.00 -13.47
C GLU A 22 5.00 -5.91 -12.42
N VAL A 23 5.06 -6.27 -11.13
CA VAL A 23 4.79 -5.33 -10.04
C VAL A 23 6.00 -4.46 -9.76
N LEU A 24 7.18 -5.06 -9.63
CA LEU A 24 8.46 -4.38 -9.40
C LEU A 24 9.57 -5.05 -10.20
N ASN A 25 10.53 -4.24 -10.63
CA ASN A 25 11.74 -4.70 -11.30
C ASN A 25 12.92 -3.86 -10.83
N LYS A 26 14.07 -4.48 -10.58
CA LYS A 26 15.29 -3.82 -10.14
C LYS A 26 15.15 -3.10 -8.79
N VAL A 27 14.27 -3.61 -7.93
CA VAL A 27 14.10 -3.14 -6.56
C VAL A 27 14.35 -4.32 -5.64
N ASN A 28 15.24 -4.14 -4.67
CA ASN A 28 15.47 -5.16 -3.65
C ASN A 28 14.30 -5.15 -2.68
N ILE A 29 13.63 -6.30 -2.54
CA ILE A 29 12.51 -6.48 -1.62
C ILE A 29 12.90 -7.55 -0.62
N THR A 30 12.82 -7.24 0.66
CA THR A 30 13.17 -8.16 1.74
C THR A 30 11.98 -8.54 2.62
N HIS A 31 10.82 -7.89 2.45
CA HIS A 31 9.63 -8.16 3.25
C HIS A 31 8.39 -8.10 2.37
N VAL A 32 7.58 -9.16 2.40
CA VAL A 32 6.38 -9.30 1.58
C VAL A 32 5.22 -9.76 2.45
N ILE A 33 4.09 -9.06 2.37
CA ILE A 33 2.86 -9.39 3.08
C ILE A 33 1.71 -9.49 2.07
N VAL A 34 0.85 -10.49 2.27
CA VAL A 34 -0.45 -10.56 1.60
C VAL A 34 -1.52 -10.24 2.65
N THR A 35 -2.35 -9.26 2.37
CA THR A 35 -3.44 -8.85 3.26
C THR A 35 -4.77 -9.02 2.55
N THR A 36 -5.69 -9.71 3.19
CA THR A 36 -7.06 -9.80 2.70
C THR A 36 -7.97 -8.84 3.47
N PHE A 37 -8.99 -8.33 2.78
CA PHE A 37 -9.98 -7.44 3.35
C PHE A 37 -11.36 -7.99 3.05
N THR A 38 -12.21 -8.05 4.05
CA THR A 38 -13.65 -8.15 3.81
C THR A 38 -14.21 -6.76 3.55
N LYS A 39 -15.29 -6.67 2.79
CA LYS A 39 -15.96 -5.40 2.50
C LYS A 39 -16.16 -4.57 3.77
N ASN A 40 -15.84 -3.29 3.71
CA ASN A 40 -15.89 -2.30 4.78
C ASN A 40 -14.80 -2.44 5.86
N ALA A 41 -13.94 -3.45 5.79
CA ALA A 41 -12.82 -3.58 6.73
C ALA A 41 -11.88 -2.37 6.62
N VAL A 42 -11.41 -1.91 7.76
CA VAL A 42 -10.45 -0.80 7.87
C VAL A 42 -9.16 -1.34 8.49
N ARG A 43 -8.04 -1.03 7.85
CA ARG A 43 -6.71 -1.39 8.34
C ARG A 43 -5.77 -0.19 8.22
N GLY A 44 -4.74 -0.18 9.05
CA GLY A 44 -3.74 0.88 9.03
C GLY A 44 -3.84 1.75 10.27
N ASN A 45 -4.01 3.07 10.08
CA ASN A 45 -3.92 4.06 11.15
C ASN A 45 -2.55 4.01 11.82
N GLN A 46 -1.52 3.99 10.97
CA GLN A 46 -0.15 3.85 11.41
C GLN A 46 0.82 4.42 10.38
N PHE A 47 2.06 4.63 10.80
CA PHE A 47 3.18 4.94 9.90
C PHE A 47 4.43 4.19 10.33
N ARG A 48 5.40 4.14 9.43
CA ARG A 48 6.72 3.56 9.64
C ARG A 48 7.77 4.65 9.64
N LYS A 49 8.75 4.57 10.51
CA LYS A 49 9.87 5.54 10.56
C LYS A 49 11.02 5.13 9.66
N THR A 50 11.20 3.83 9.42
CA THR A 50 12.37 3.29 8.73
C THR A 50 12.04 2.46 7.51
N MET A 51 10.76 2.14 7.29
CA MET A 51 10.35 1.26 6.19
C MET A 51 9.55 2.02 5.15
N ASP A 52 9.97 1.93 3.90
CA ASP A 52 9.15 2.30 2.74
C ASP A 52 8.23 1.13 2.40
N GLN A 53 7.07 1.40 1.80
CA GLN A 53 6.10 0.37 1.45
C GLN A 53 5.59 0.57 0.03
N TYR A 54 5.47 -0.55 -0.69
CA TYR A 54 4.76 -0.61 -1.96
C TYR A 54 3.49 -1.40 -1.75
N PHE A 55 2.34 -0.79 -2.03
CA PHE A 55 1.04 -1.46 -1.98
C PHE A 55 0.59 -1.75 -3.40
N PHE A 56 0.31 -3.01 -3.69
CA PHE A 56 -0.22 -3.42 -4.99
C PHE A 56 -1.54 -4.15 -4.80
N LEU A 57 -2.62 -3.64 -5.41
CA LEU A 57 -3.93 -4.28 -5.31
C LEU A 57 -4.08 -5.36 -6.37
N THR A 58 -4.16 -6.61 -5.92
CA THR A 58 -4.30 -7.77 -6.80
C THR A 58 -5.75 -8.00 -7.21
N SER A 59 -6.70 -7.71 -6.32
CA SER A 59 -8.13 -7.80 -6.62
C SER A 59 -8.93 -6.93 -5.66
N GLY A 60 -10.11 -6.52 -6.08
CA GLY A 60 -11.03 -5.74 -5.27
C GLY A 60 -10.91 -4.24 -5.51
N LYS A 61 -11.31 -3.48 -4.50
CA LYS A 61 -11.28 -2.01 -4.54
C LYS A 61 -11.06 -1.49 -3.12
N LEU A 62 -10.03 -0.66 -2.95
CA LEU A 62 -9.68 -0.03 -1.68
C LEU A 62 -9.71 1.50 -1.82
N LYS A 63 -10.11 2.15 -0.75
CA LYS A 63 -9.85 3.57 -0.54
C LYS A 63 -8.62 3.66 0.37
N LEU A 64 -7.64 4.44 -0.03
CA LEU A 64 -6.41 4.68 0.73
C LEU A 64 -6.28 6.16 1.00
N ILE A 65 -6.04 6.53 2.26
CA ILE A 65 -5.68 7.89 2.63
C ILE A 65 -4.28 7.85 3.22
N THR A 66 -3.40 8.72 2.75
CA THR A 66 -2.08 8.93 3.33
C THR A 66 -1.97 10.34 3.86
N LYS A 67 -1.27 10.50 4.97
CA LYS A 67 -1.10 11.80 5.62
C LYS A 67 0.26 11.82 6.31
N LYS A 68 0.97 12.94 6.16
CA LYS A 68 2.24 13.13 6.84
C LYS A 68 2.00 13.72 8.22
N PRO A 69 2.30 13.00 9.33
CA PRO A 69 1.96 13.49 10.67
C PRO A 69 2.58 14.84 11.04
N ASP A 70 3.79 15.13 10.55
CA ASP A 70 4.47 16.40 10.82
C ASP A 70 4.09 17.52 9.83
N ASN A 71 3.28 17.20 8.84
CA ASN A 71 2.72 18.17 7.90
C ASN A 71 1.35 17.64 7.39
N PRO A 72 0.28 17.76 8.20
CA PRO A 72 -1.02 17.15 7.88
C PRO A 72 -1.69 17.65 6.60
N ASP A 73 -1.27 18.80 6.06
CA ASP A 73 -1.75 19.30 4.78
C ASP A 73 -1.24 18.44 3.60
N ASP A 74 -0.14 17.72 3.81
CA ASP A 74 0.33 16.71 2.86
C ASP A 74 -0.50 15.45 3.04
N CYS A 75 -1.63 15.42 2.37
CA CYS A 75 -2.65 14.39 2.50
C CYS A 75 -3.11 13.97 1.10
N ASN A 76 -3.19 12.66 0.86
CA ASN A 76 -3.64 12.11 -0.41
C ASN A 76 -4.79 11.15 -0.17
N GLU A 77 -5.81 11.24 -1.00
CA GLU A 77 -6.90 10.28 -1.04
C GLU A 77 -6.84 9.55 -2.38
N ILE A 78 -6.68 8.24 -2.32
CA ILE A 78 -6.42 7.41 -3.50
C ILE A 78 -7.43 6.28 -3.55
N GLU A 79 -8.07 6.10 -4.71
CA GLU A 79 -8.85 4.90 -4.99
C GLU A 79 -7.93 3.89 -5.67
N MET A 80 -7.85 2.69 -5.10
CA MET A 80 -7.07 1.59 -5.66
C MET A 80 -8.01 0.57 -6.27
N ILE A 81 -7.75 0.22 -7.52
CA ILE A 81 -8.40 -0.87 -8.25
C ILE A 81 -7.35 -1.92 -8.58
N GLN A 82 -7.75 -3.04 -9.16
CA GLN A 82 -6.81 -4.06 -9.60
C GLN A 82 -5.70 -3.43 -10.47
N GLY A 83 -4.44 -3.70 -10.14
CA GLY A 83 -3.29 -3.15 -10.86
C GLY A 83 -2.79 -1.81 -10.35
N THR A 84 -3.50 -1.16 -9.42
CA THR A 84 -3.00 0.06 -8.80
C THR A 84 -1.85 -0.28 -7.86
N MET A 85 -0.74 0.44 -7.98
CA MET A 85 0.36 0.38 -7.04
C MET A 85 0.57 1.76 -6.42
N VAL A 86 0.80 1.80 -5.10
CA VAL A 86 1.11 3.03 -4.38
C VAL A 86 2.41 2.85 -3.61
N PHE A 87 3.33 3.76 -3.80
CA PHE A 87 4.54 3.85 -2.98
C PHE A 87 4.28 4.80 -1.82
N ILE A 88 4.44 4.30 -0.60
CA ILE A 88 4.29 5.06 0.64
C ILE A 88 5.66 5.14 1.31
N PRO A 89 6.33 6.30 1.25
CA PRO A 89 7.64 6.44 1.90
C PRO A 89 7.49 6.42 3.42
N LYS A 90 8.57 6.06 4.09
CA LYS A 90 8.65 6.17 5.55
C LYS A 90 8.23 7.57 5.99
N GLY A 91 7.57 7.67 7.13
CA GLY A 91 7.08 8.93 7.68
C GLY A 91 5.67 9.31 7.24
N TYR A 92 5.05 8.58 6.32
CA TYR A 92 3.65 8.81 5.94
C TYR A 92 2.74 7.80 6.63
N ALA A 93 1.77 8.30 7.36
CA ALA A 93 0.70 7.48 7.91
C ALA A 93 -0.29 7.12 6.81
N PHE A 94 -0.94 5.97 6.98
CA PHE A 94 -1.95 5.54 6.05
C PHE A 94 -3.11 4.85 6.75
N VAL A 95 -4.25 4.84 6.09
CA VAL A 95 -5.41 4.02 6.44
C VAL A 95 -6.03 3.52 5.15
N THR A 96 -6.53 2.29 5.19
CA THR A 96 -7.23 1.67 4.06
C THR A 96 -8.62 1.23 4.48
N LYS A 97 -9.57 1.35 3.56
CA LYS A 97 -10.92 0.81 3.73
C LYS A 97 -11.32 0.05 2.47
N ALA A 98 -11.79 -1.17 2.66
CA ALA A 98 -12.24 -1.99 1.54
C ALA A 98 -13.63 -1.55 1.08
N ILE A 99 -13.75 -1.18 -0.18
CA ILE A 99 -15.04 -0.88 -0.82
C ILE A 99 -15.73 -2.20 -1.19
N GLU A 100 -14.95 -3.21 -1.52
CA GLU A 100 -15.38 -4.59 -1.73
C GLU A 100 -14.29 -5.53 -1.22
N ASP A 101 -14.57 -6.84 -1.16
CA ASP A 101 -13.57 -7.82 -0.76
C ASP A 101 -12.31 -7.66 -1.61
N SER A 102 -11.15 -7.59 -0.97
CA SER A 102 -9.91 -7.21 -1.64
C SER A 102 -8.73 -8.03 -1.16
N ILE A 103 -7.72 -8.12 -2.01
CA ILE A 103 -6.43 -8.74 -1.70
C ILE A 103 -5.32 -7.74 -2.06
N LEU A 104 -4.55 -7.36 -1.06
CA LEU A 104 -3.47 -6.39 -1.17
C LEU A 104 -2.12 -7.08 -0.96
N LEU A 105 -1.17 -6.78 -1.84
CA LEU A 105 0.22 -7.19 -1.70
C LEU A 105 1.01 -5.99 -1.18
N GLU A 106 1.72 -6.19 -0.07
CA GLU A 106 2.56 -5.16 0.55
C GLU A 106 4.01 -5.59 0.48
N LEU A 107 4.87 -4.75 -0.05
CA LEU A 107 6.28 -5.05 -0.30
C LEU A 107 7.14 -3.95 0.31
N SER A 108 8.27 -4.34 0.92
CA SER A 108 9.20 -3.37 1.49
C SER A 108 10.64 -3.76 1.18
N PRO A 109 11.49 -2.79 0.82
CA PRO A 109 12.92 -3.05 0.65
C PRO A 109 13.65 -3.20 1.98
N GLN A 110 13.10 -2.70 3.09
CA GLN A 110 13.74 -2.79 4.39
C GLN A 110 13.29 -4.05 5.14
N HIS A 111 14.20 -4.56 5.96
CA HIS A 111 13.95 -5.72 6.81
C HIS A 111 12.92 -5.39 7.89
N PHE A 112 11.99 -6.32 8.14
CA PHE A 112 11.05 -6.24 9.25
C PHE A 112 11.58 -7.05 10.44
N ASP A 113 11.69 -6.40 11.60
CA ASP A 113 12.08 -7.04 12.85
C ASP A 113 10.85 -7.16 13.76
N PRO A 114 10.36 -8.39 14.03
CA PRO A 114 9.17 -8.57 14.90
C PRO A 114 9.38 -8.07 16.33
N GLU A 115 10.63 -8.00 16.80
CA GLU A 115 10.94 -7.49 18.15
C GLU A 115 10.98 -5.97 18.20
N ASN A 116 11.13 -5.32 17.05
CA ASN A 116 11.10 -3.86 16.92
C ASN A 116 10.35 -3.51 15.63
N PRO A 117 9.03 -3.64 15.63
CA PRO A 117 8.24 -3.65 14.39
C PRO A 117 8.12 -2.31 13.67
N ASP A 118 8.61 -1.21 14.24
CA ASP A 118 8.55 0.11 13.59
C ASP A 118 7.11 0.48 13.18
N ILE A 119 6.17 0.32 14.10
CA ILE A 119 4.76 0.68 13.89
C ILE A 119 4.39 1.79 14.86
N GLN A 120 4.03 2.96 14.32
CA GLN A 120 3.62 4.12 15.08
C GLN A 120 2.13 4.37 14.82
N LYS A 121 1.33 4.47 15.86
CA LYS A 121 -0.11 4.72 15.70
C LYS A 121 -0.37 6.16 15.27
N TYR A 122 -1.28 6.33 14.32
CA TYR A 122 -1.75 7.65 13.87
C TYR A 122 -3.11 7.49 13.19
N GLU A 123 -4.16 8.01 13.82
CA GLU A 123 -5.52 7.85 13.30
C GLU A 123 -5.82 8.83 12.17
N ILE A 124 -6.45 8.31 11.13
CA ILE A 124 -6.96 9.07 9.99
C ILE A 124 -8.43 8.68 9.81
N ASN A 125 -9.29 9.67 9.71
CA ASN A 125 -10.71 9.42 9.42
C ASN A 125 -10.89 8.93 7.98
N ILE A 126 -11.63 7.85 7.82
CA ILE A 126 -11.90 7.28 6.51
C ILE A 126 -13.37 6.84 6.38
#